data_f5c8f0f5e5e1e3339bbf2f8ecda23d8b
#
_entry.id   f5c8f0f5e5e1e3339bbf2f8ecda23d8b
#
_cell.length_a   1.000
_cell.length_b   1.000
_cell.length_c   1.000
_cell.angle_alpha   90.00
_cell.angle_beta   90.00
_cell.angle_gamma   90.00
#
_symmetry.space_group_name_H-M   'P 1'
#
loop_
_entity.id
_entity.type
_entity.pdbx_description
1 polymer ?
#
loop_
_entity_poly.entity_id
_entity_poly.type
_entity_poly.pdbx_seq_one_letter_code
_entity_poly.pdbx_strand_id
1 'polypeptide(L)' 'MAKLNITFSPQAFEDYEYFQQNDKKLVKKINELLKSINRDGALRGIGKPEKLRTNFSGYYSRRINHEHRLVYTV' A
#
# COMPACT_ATOMS: atom_id res chain seq x y z
N MET A 1 8.17 16.48 11.64
CA MET A 1 7.94 15.06 11.88
C MET A 1 8.57 14.23 10.78
N ALA A 2 9.26 13.18 11.16
CA ALA A 2 9.85 12.29 10.16
C ALA A 2 8.74 11.49 9.47
N LYS A 3 8.83 11.37 8.15
CA LYS A 3 7.94 10.53 7.37
C LYS A 3 8.66 9.24 7.01
N LEU A 4 7.90 8.17 6.91
CA LEU A 4 8.46 6.90 6.44
C LEU A 4 8.71 6.99 4.93
N ASN A 5 9.77 6.32 4.49
CA ASN A 5 10.00 6.12 3.07
C ASN A 5 9.22 4.88 2.66
N ILE A 6 8.19 5.06 1.86
CA ILE A 6 7.33 3.96 1.44
C ILE A 6 7.73 3.55 0.04
N THR A 7 8.09 2.28 -0.12
CA THR A 7 8.48 1.73 -1.41
C THR A 7 7.41 0.76 -1.88
N PHE A 8 6.87 0.98 -3.06
CA PHE A 8 5.92 0.06 -3.67
C PHE A 8 6.67 -1.13 -4.27
N SER A 9 6.05 -2.31 -4.23
CA SER A 9 6.54 -3.40 -5.07
C SER A 9 6.38 -3.00 -6.54
N PRO A 10 7.14 -3.60 -7.47
CA PRO A 10 7.00 -3.26 -8.88
C PRO A 10 5.57 -3.41 -9.39
N GLN A 11 4.89 -4.48 -9.00
CA GLN A 11 3.50 -4.71 -9.40
C GLN A 11 2.56 -3.66 -8.82
N ALA A 12 2.77 -3.29 -7.56
CA ALA A 12 1.93 -2.28 -6.92
C ALA A 12 2.08 -0.92 -7.61
N PHE A 13 3.29 -0.58 -8.04
CA PHE A 13 3.53 0.66 -8.74
C PHE A 13 2.84 0.68 -10.11
N GLU A 14 2.91 -0.43 -10.85
CA GLU A 14 2.21 -0.55 -12.12
C GLU A 14 0.70 -0.42 -11.93
N ASP A 15 0.16 -1.08 -10.91
CA ASP A 15 -1.26 -1.00 -10.60
C ASP A 15 -1.67 0.43 -10.27
N TYR A 16 -0.84 1.13 -9.49
CA TYR A 16 -1.12 2.53 -9.13
C TYR A 16 -1.18 3.41 -10.36
N GLU A 17 -0.24 3.24 -11.29
CA GLU A 17 -0.25 4.00 -12.55
C GLU A 17 -1.51 3.69 -13.36
N TYR A 18 -1.89 2.42 -13.43
CA TYR A 18 -3.09 2.02 -14.13
C TYR A 18 -4.35 2.65 -13.52
N PHE A 19 -4.44 2.65 -12.20
CA PHE A 19 -5.59 3.24 -11.50
C PHE A 19 -5.65 4.74 -11.70
N GLN A 20 -4.52 5.41 -11.79
CA GLN A 20 -4.51 6.86 -12.04
C GLN A 20 -5.23 7.21 -13.34
N GLN A 21 -5.16 6.34 -14.32
CA GLN A 21 -5.80 6.56 -15.62
C GLN A 21 -7.22 6.01 -15.68
N ASN A 22 -7.50 4.96 -14.93
CA ASN A 22 -8.72 4.19 -15.12
C ASN A 22 -9.66 4.11 -13.91
N ASP A 23 -9.17 4.39 -12.70
CA ASP A 23 -10.01 4.27 -11.50
C ASP A 23 -9.54 5.20 -10.39
N LYS A 24 -10.02 6.43 -10.44
CA LYS A 24 -9.61 7.45 -9.47
C LYS A 24 -10.06 7.13 -8.04
N LYS A 25 -11.11 6.33 -7.87
CA LYS A 25 -11.55 5.94 -6.54
C LYS A 25 -10.52 5.07 -5.85
N LEU A 26 -9.88 4.16 -6.61
CA LEU A 26 -8.82 3.33 -6.06
C LEU A 26 -7.58 4.14 -5.73
N VAL A 27 -7.25 5.15 -6.55
CA VAL A 27 -6.15 6.06 -6.24
C VAL A 27 -6.40 6.77 -4.91
N LYS A 28 -7.62 7.27 -4.71
CA LYS A 28 -7.97 7.92 -3.46
C LYS A 28 -7.80 6.98 -2.27
N LYS A 29 -8.24 5.74 -2.43
CA LYS A 29 -8.09 4.74 -1.37
C LYS A 29 -6.62 4.45 -1.08
N ILE A 30 -5.79 4.32 -2.12
CA ILE A 30 -4.36 4.11 -1.94
C ILE A 30 -3.74 5.29 -1.18
N ASN A 31 -4.12 6.53 -1.53
CA ASN A 31 -3.61 7.70 -0.83
C ASN A 31 -3.99 7.70 0.65
N GLU A 32 -5.19 7.24 0.98
CA GLU A 32 -5.58 7.07 2.38
C GLU A 32 -4.74 6.02 3.09
N LEU A 33 -4.43 4.92 2.40
CA LEU A 33 -3.57 3.88 2.95
C LEU A 33 -2.16 4.43 3.20
N LEU A 34 -1.63 5.22 2.27
CA LEU A 34 -0.30 5.83 2.44
C LEU A 34 -0.26 6.75 3.65
N LYS A 35 -1.30 7.53 3.86
CA LYS A 35 -1.40 8.38 5.05
C LYS A 35 -1.43 7.55 6.33
N SER A 36 -2.15 6.44 6.31
CA SER A 36 -2.21 5.55 7.47
C SER A 36 -0.84 4.94 7.76
N ILE A 37 -0.11 4.51 6.72
CA ILE A 37 1.23 3.95 6.90
C ILE A 37 2.14 4.99 7.56
N ASN A 38 2.14 6.23 7.07
CA ASN A 38 2.97 7.29 7.64
C ASN A 38 2.60 7.62 9.08
N ARG A 39 1.32 7.60 9.40
CA ARG A 39 0.84 7.96 10.74
C ARG A 39 0.99 6.83 11.74
N ASP A 40 0.64 5.61 11.32
CA ASP A 40 0.46 4.49 12.24
C ASP A 40 1.56 3.43 12.14
N GLY A 41 2.39 3.45 11.11
CA GLY A 41 3.45 2.48 10.89
C GLY A 41 3.07 1.39 9.91
N ALA A 42 4.03 0.51 9.61
CA ALA A 42 3.88 -0.50 8.55
C ALA A 42 2.75 -1.50 8.82
N LEU A 43 2.51 -1.84 10.08
CA LEU A 43 1.57 -2.91 10.44
C LEU A 43 0.36 -2.45 11.26
N ARG A 44 0.08 -1.14 11.26
CA ARG A 44 -1.06 -0.61 12.00
C ARG A 44 -1.88 0.31 11.13
N GLY A 45 -3.16 0.40 11.44
CA GLY A 45 -4.06 1.32 10.77
C GLY A 45 -5.02 0.63 9.83
N ILE A 46 -5.51 1.36 8.85
CA ILE A 46 -6.59 0.90 7.98
C ILE A 46 -6.08 -0.08 6.92
N GLY A 47 -6.97 -0.86 6.35
CA GLY A 47 -6.66 -1.76 5.25
C GLY A 47 -6.14 -3.12 5.66
N LYS A 48 -6.28 -3.49 6.92
CA LYS A 48 -5.86 -4.79 7.45
C LYS A 48 -4.42 -5.13 7.06
N PRO A 49 -3.43 -4.34 7.55
CA PRO A 49 -2.04 -4.57 7.16
C PRO A 49 -1.55 -5.94 7.59
N GLU A 50 -0.81 -6.59 6.70
CA GLU A 50 -0.21 -7.89 6.94
C GLU A 50 1.24 -7.89 6.52
N LYS A 51 2.05 -8.66 7.24
CA LYS A 51 3.44 -8.89 6.89
C LYS A 51 3.50 -10.07 5.92
N LEU A 52 4.15 -9.87 4.78
CA LEU A 52 4.28 -10.91 3.77
C LEU A 52 5.47 -11.81 4.07
N ARG A 53 5.41 -13.03 3.54
CA ARG A 53 6.44 -14.06 3.73
C ARG A 53 6.90 -14.57 2.37
N THR A 54 7.89 -15.45 2.38
CA THR A 54 8.45 -16.09 1.19
C THR A 54 9.10 -15.08 0.25
N ASN A 55 8.67 -15.03 -1.01
CA ASN A 55 9.30 -14.18 -2.02
C ASN A 55 9.20 -12.69 -1.74
N PHE A 56 8.25 -12.28 -0.91
CA PHE A 56 8.05 -10.89 -0.54
C PHE A 56 8.42 -10.62 0.92
N SER A 57 9.36 -11.40 1.46
CA SER A 57 9.86 -11.18 2.80
C SER A 57 10.39 -9.75 2.94
N GLY A 58 9.98 -9.07 4.00
CA GLY A 58 10.31 -7.67 4.18
C GLY A 58 9.29 -6.70 3.63
N TYR A 59 8.28 -7.20 2.92
CA TYR A 59 7.17 -6.40 2.42
C TYR A 59 5.92 -6.61 3.26
N TYR A 60 4.98 -5.69 3.10
CA TYR A 60 3.69 -5.70 3.78
C TYR A 60 2.59 -5.50 2.76
N SER A 61 1.36 -5.82 3.12
CA SER A 61 0.24 -5.53 2.24
C SER A 61 -0.92 -4.95 3.01
N ARG A 62 -1.69 -4.10 2.33
CA ARG A 62 -2.96 -3.57 2.84
C ARG A 62 -4.02 -3.73 1.77
N ARG A 63 -5.25 -3.96 2.17
CA ARG A 63 -6.35 -4.06 1.24
C ARG A 63 -6.70 -2.70 0.67
N ILE A 64 -6.77 -2.62 -0.65
CA ILE A 64 -7.36 -1.48 -1.33
C ILE A 64 -8.87 -1.72 -1.40
N ASN A 65 -9.25 -2.91 -1.87
CA ASN A 65 -10.61 -3.42 -1.84
C ASN A 65 -10.54 -4.95 -1.75
N HIS A 66 -11.64 -5.66 -1.99
CA HIS A 66 -11.61 -7.12 -1.87
C HIS A 66 -10.84 -7.83 -2.99
N GLU A 67 -10.52 -7.11 -4.08
CA GLU A 67 -9.76 -7.67 -5.20
C GLU A 67 -8.30 -7.27 -5.19
N HIS A 68 -7.98 -6.08 -4.70
CA HIS A 68 -6.66 -5.49 -4.84
C HIS A 68 -5.99 -5.23 -3.50
N ARG A 69 -4.69 -5.45 -3.47
CA ARG A 69 -3.87 -5.14 -2.29
C ARG A 69 -2.70 -4.25 -2.69
N LEU A 70 -2.32 -3.36 -1.79
CA LEU A 70 -1.14 -2.55 -1.94
C LEU A 70 0.02 -3.28 -1.27
N VAL A 71 1.04 -3.65 -2.03
CA VAL A 71 2.25 -4.30 -1.51
C VAL A 71 3.36 -3.27 -1.42
N TYR A 72 3.91 -3.10 -0.24
CA TYR A 72 4.86 -2.02 0.03
C TYR A 72 5.86 -2.45 1.10
N THR A 73 6.92 -1.66 1.22
CA THR A 73 7.85 -1.77 2.35
C THR A 73 8.21 -0.37 2.85
N VAL A 74 8.77 -0.30 4.03
CA VAL A 74 9.20 0.97 4.63
C VAL A 74 10.66 0.92 5.05
#